data_95c092c51a516282defa8c2099760f27
#
_entry.id   95c092c51a516282defa8c2099760f27
#
_cell.length_a   1.000
_cell.length_b   1.000
_cell.length_c   1.000
_cell.angle_alpha   90.00
_cell.angle_beta   90.00
_cell.angle_gamma   90.00
#
_symmetry.space_group_name_H-M   'P 1'
#
loop_
_entity.id
_entity.type
_entity.pdbx_description
1 polymer ?
#
loop_
_entity_poly.entity_id
_entity_poly.type
_entity_poly.pdbx_seq_one_letter_code
_entity_poly.pdbx_strand_id
1 'polypeptide(L)'
;KIKKNRRFRNKNGNYFNQSGGKFMAKKKNNEITIRSSAAEYLTYIAATGDDPQSFEMRFEDENIWLTQKMLATLYAVSVPAINQHIKKIIDDNELESSSVIKKYLITAADGKQYNTIHYNLQMIISVGFKVNNERAVQFRKWANQIVKEYTIKGFAMDDERLKSGGTILTEQYFEEQLQRVREIRLSERKFYQKITDIYATAIDYDVNASATKRFFATVQNKLHWAIHGQTAPEVIYTRARAEKEHMGLTTWKDAPLGKIQKFDVSIAKNYLSEFEMGQLQRLVSAYLDIAEDMAFRHIPMTMLDWEARLNRFIQATDRDVLMDAGKVTAEIAKAHAENEFEKYRIIQDRLFQSDFDMLIEGIKDEE
;
A
#
# COMPACT_ATOMS: atom_id res chain seq x y z
N LYS A 1 56.57 -8.92 -7.06
CA LYS A 1 56.24 -9.86 -8.15
C LYS A 1 54.81 -10.38 -7.92
N ILE A 2 53.84 -9.78 -8.62
CA ILE A 2 52.43 -10.20 -8.54
C ILE A 2 52.18 -11.28 -9.56
N LYS A 3 51.85 -12.50 -9.12
CA LYS A 3 51.48 -13.61 -10.01
C LYS A 3 50.03 -13.34 -10.48
N LYS A 4 49.84 -13.03 -11.77
CA LYS A 4 48.52 -13.02 -12.43
C LYS A 4 48.02 -14.46 -12.57
N ASN A 5 46.95 -14.80 -11.83
CA ASN A 5 46.20 -16.03 -12.05
C ASN A 5 45.45 -15.94 -13.39
N ARG A 6 45.86 -16.75 -14.38
CA ARG A 6 45.10 -16.91 -15.63
C ARG A 6 44.05 -18.01 -15.44
N ARG A 7 42.81 -17.66 -15.71
CA ARG A 7 41.70 -18.63 -15.77
C ARG A 7 41.53 -19.10 -17.21
N PHE A 8 41.44 -20.39 -17.42
CA PHE A 8 41.13 -20.99 -18.72
C PHE A 8 39.75 -21.62 -18.69
N ARG A 9 39.02 -21.52 -19.80
CA ARG A 9 37.67 -22.06 -19.99
C ARG A 9 37.74 -23.21 -21.00
N ASN A 10 37.16 -24.40 -20.68
CA ASN A 10 37.03 -25.46 -21.64
C ASN A 10 35.78 -25.36 -22.50
N LYS A 11 35.66 -26.20 -23.54
CA LYS A 11 34.52 -26.20 -24.49
C LYS A 11 33.15 -26.50 -23.84
N ASN A 12 33.12 -26.97 -22.58
CA ASN A 12 31.89 -27.24 -21.82
C ASN A 12 31.58 -26.22 -20.75
N GLY A 13 32.25 -25.05 -20.76
CA GLY A 13 31.88 -23.91 -19.91
C GLY A 13 32.44 -23.92 -18.47
N ASN A 14 33.29 -24.94 -18.08
CA ASN A 14 33.83 -25.08 -16.75
C ASN A 14 35.20 -24.39 -16.60
N TYR A 15 35.45 -23.79 -15.41
CA TYR A 15 36.72 -23.15 -15.05
C TYR A 15 37.60 -24.10 -14.21
N PHE A 16 38.90 -24.14 -14.52
CA PHE A 16 39.88 -24.89 -13.72
C PHE A 16 40.98 -23.94 -13.20
N ASN A 17 41.47 -24.22 -11.98
CA ASN A 17 42.67 -23.62 -11.43
C ASN A 17 43.81 -24.62 -11.51
N GLN A 18 45.06 -24.15 -11.67
CA GLN A 18 46.28 -24.94 -11.84
C GLN A 18 46.66 -25.88 -10.68
N SER A 19 45.87 -26.00 -9.65
CA SER A 19 46.15 -26.86 -8.50
C SER A 19 45.20 -28.06 -8.41
N GLY A 20 44.95 -28.78 -9.52
CA GLY A 20 44.48 -30.15 -9.58
C GLY A 20 43.34 -30.63 -8.64
N GLY A 21 42.68 -29.79 -7.93
CA GLY A 21 41.57 -30.12 -7.06
C GLY A 21 40.22 -30.09 -7.82
N LYS A 22 39.60 -31.26 -7.99
CA LYS A 22 38.18 -31.34 -8.43
C LYS A 22 37.33 -30.56 -7.44
N PHE A 23 36.85 -29.41 -7.83
CA PHE A 23 35.71 -28.79 -7.15
C PHE A 23 34.49 -29.68 -7.40
N MET A 24 34.05 -30.41 -6.39
CA MET A 24 32.75 -31.02 -6.37
C MET A 24 31.74 -29.86 -6.58
N ALA A 25 30.97 -29.94 -7.67
CA ALA A 25 29.81 -29.13 -7.86
C ALA A 25 28.93 -29.32 -6.63
N LYS A 26 28.82 -28.28 -5.77
CA LYS A 26 27.75 -28.22 -4.77
C LYS A 26 26.46 -28.48 -5.53
N LYS A 27 25.82 -29.64 -5.26
CA LYS A 27 24.40 -29.80 -5.58
C LYS A 27 23.75 -28.48 -5.11
N LYS A 28 23.21 -27.68 -6.05
CA LYS A 28 22.23 -26.69 -5.72
C LYS A 28 21.13 -27.46 -4.99
N ASN A 29 21.10 -27.39 -3.68
CA ASN A 29 19.86 -27.59 -2.98
C ASN A 29 18.90 -26.67 -3.70
N ASN A 30 17.90 -27.21 -4.35
CA ASN A 30 16.69 -26.50 -4.68
C ASN A 30 16.01 -26.18 -3.34
N GLU A 31 16.59 -25.27 -2.57
CA GLU A 31 15.85 -24.50 -1.60
C GLU A 31 14.88 -23.69 -2.45
N ILE A 32 13.66 -24.18 -2.50
CA ILE A 32 12.51 -23.46 -3.03
C ILE A 32 12.47 -22.17 -2.21
N THR A 33 12.91 -21.09 -2.83
CA THR A 33 12.82 -19.77 -2.21
C THR A 33 11.32 -19.46 -2.17
N ILE A 34 10.71 -19.61 -0.99
CA ILE A 34 9.28 -19.34 -0.75
C ILE A 34 9.09 -17.82 -0.79
N ARG A 35 9.27 -17.22 -1.96
CA ARG A 35 9.01 -15.80 -2.24
C ARG A 35 7.88 -15.60 -3.25
N SER A 36 7.22 -16.71 -3.61
CA SER A 36 6.10 -16.65 -4.55
C SER A 36 4.82 -16.15 -3.89
N SER A 37 4.03 -15.40 -4.65
CA SER A 37 2.69 -14.96 -4.24
C SER A 37 1.81 -16.16 -3.89
N ALA A 38 0.70 -15.93 -3.15
CA ALA A 38 -0.27 -16.99 -2.88
C ALA A 38 -0.73 -17.68 -4.16
N ALA A 39 -0.95 -16.93 -5.25
CA ALA A 39 -1.32 -17.47 -6.55
C ALA A 39 -0.22 -18.33 -7.16
N GLU A 40 1.04 -17.89 -7.12
CA GLU A 40 2.19 -18.68 -7.61
C GLU A 40 2.45 -19.92 -6.76
N TYR A 41 2.32 -19.80 -5.42
CA TYR A 41 2.42 -20.94 -4.53
C TYR A 41 1.32 -21.97 -4.83
N LEU A 42 0.07 -21.53 -5.00
CA LEU A 42 -1.05 -22.39 -5.36
C LEU A 42 -0.82 -23.03 -6.75
N THR A 43 -0.31 -22.25 -7.73
CA THR A 43 0.05 -22.74 -9.05
C THR A 43 1.20 -23.74 -9.00
N TYR A 44 2.24 -23.46 -8.20
CA TYR A 44 3.38 -24.36 -8.00
C TYR A 44 2.96 -25.70 -7.39
N ILE A 45 2.14 -25.67 -6.35
CA ILE A 45 1.63 -26.91 -5.71
C ILE A 45 0.73 -27.68 -6.68
N ALA A 46 -0.06 -26.98 -7.48
CA ALA A 46 -0.85 -27.60 -8.53
C ALA A 46 0.01 -28.28 -9.60
N ALA A 47 1.10 -27.62 -10.03
CA ALA A 47 2.01 -28.14 -11.04
C ALA A 47 2.88 -29.33 -10.55
N THR A 48 3.09 -29.46 -9.24
CA THR A 48 3.81 -30.60 -8.65
C THR A 48 2.92 -31.82 -8.39
N GLY A 49 1.62 -31.73 -8.62
CA GLY A 49 0.69 -32.86 -8.64
C GLY A 49 0.82 -33.66 -9.96
N ASP A 50 0.40 -34.92 -9.94
CA ASP A 50 0.58 -35.89 -11.06
C ASP A 50 -0.20 -35.56 -12.34
N ASP A 51 -1.02 -34.49 -12.35
CA ASP A 51 -1.78 -34.05 -13.55
C ASP A 51 -1.82 -32.52 -13.70
N PRO A 52 -0.82 -31.92 -14.37
CA PRO A 52 -0.75 -30.48 -14.59
C PRO A 52 -1.85 -29.92 -15.54
N GLN A 53 -2.56 -30.79 -16.28
CA GLN A 53 -3.58 -30.34 -17.24
C GLN A 53 -4.96 -30.12 -16.60
N SER A 54 -5.18 -30.53 -15.35
CA SER A 54 -6.49 -30.48 -14.69
C SER A 54 -6.68 -29.34 -13.69
N PHE A 55 -5.71 -28.46 -13.53
CA PHE A 55 -5.74 -27.41 -12.51
C PHE A 55 -6.02 -26.02 -13.13
N GLU A 56 -7.28 -25.76 -13.41
CA GLU A 56 -7.76 -24.47 -13.87
C GLU A 56 -8.25 -23.64 -12.68
N MET A 57 -7.40 -22.72 -12.18
CA MET A 57 -7.82 -21.75 -11.16
C MET A 57 -8.71 -20.69 -11.79
N ARG A 58 -9.87 -20.42 -11.20
CA ARG A 58 -10.71 -19.32 -11.60
C ARG A 58 -10.35 -18.08 -10.78
N PHE A 59 -10.04 -17.00 -11.49
CA PHE A 59 -9.84 -15.68 -10.90
C PHE A 59 -11.02 -14.78 -11.26
N GLU A 60 -11.73 -14.28 -10.26
CA GLU A 60 -12.89 -13.39 -10.42
C GLU A 60 -13.06 -12.55 -9.13
N ASP A 61 -13.40 -11.27 -9.30
CA ASP A 61 -13.61 -10.32 -8.19
C ASP A 61 -12.39 -10.26 -7.23
N GLU A 62 -11.18 -10.14 -7.78
CA GLU A 62 -9.91 -10.14 -7.03
C GLU A 62 -9.71 -11.37 -6.11
N ASN A 63 -10.38 -12.46 -6.42
CA ASN A 63 -10.38 -13.68 -5.62
C ASN A 63 -10.06 -14.91 -6.47
N ILE A 64 -9.50 -15.93 -5.83
CA ILE A 64 -9.22 -17.24 -6.43
C ILE A 64 -10.32 -18.21 -5.98
N TRP A 65 -10.87 -18.95 -6.94
CA TRP A 65 -11.95 -19.88 -6.71
C TRP A 65 -11.56 -21.29 -7.16
N LEU A 66 -11.63 -22.26 -6.24
CA LEU A 66 -11.32 -23.67 -6.48
C LEU A 66 -12.50 -24.58 -6.15
N THR A 67 -12.62 -25.68 -6.90
CA THR A 67 -13.56 -26.76 -6.57
C THR A 67 -12.99 -27.66 -5.44
N GLN A 68 -13.83 -28.50 -4.84
CA GLN A 68 -13.37 -29.49 -3.86
C GLN A 68 -12.33 -30.46 -4.45
N LYS A 69 -12.49 -30.83 -5.73
CA LYS A 69 -11.52 -31.68 -6.42
C LYS A 69 -10.15 -31.01 -6.54
N MET A 70 -10.15 -29.72 -6.90
CA MET A 70 -8.91 -28.94 -6.99
C MET A 70 -8.25 -28.77 -5.62
N LEU A 71 -9.04 -28.52 -4.57
CA LEU A 71 -8.55 -28.47 -3.18
C LEU A 71 -7.93 -29.81 -2.74
N ALA A 72 -8.55 -30.94 -3.12
CA ALA A 72 -8.03 -32.26 -2.85
C ALA A 72 -6.67 -32.48 -3.51
N THR A 73 -6.52 -32.07 -4.77
CA THR A 73 -5.23 -32.09 -5.52
C THR A 73 -4.22 -31.15 -4.87
N LEU A 74 -4.61 -29.92 -4.55
CA LEU A 74 -3.75 -28.90 -3.94
C LEU A 74 -3.11 -29.41 -2.65
N TYR A 75 -3.90 -29.98 -1.76
CA TYR A 75 -3.45 -30.45 -0.45
C TYR A 75 -3.08 -31.94 -0.41
N ALA A 76 -3.12 -32.66 -1.54
CA ALA A 76 -2.84 -34.09 -1.64
C ALA A 76 -3.66 -34.92 -0.62
N VAL A 77 -4.97 -34.70 -0.58
CA VAL A 77 -5.92 -35.45 0.24
C VAL A 77 -7.14 -35.87 -0.59
N SER A 78 -7.99 -36.71 -0.05
CA SER A 78 -9.21 -37.14 -0.73
C SER A 78 -10.29 -36.05 -0.73
N VAL A 79 -11.17 -36.02 -1.75
CA VAL A 79 -12.32 -35.11 -1.78
C VAL A 79 -13.23 -35.23 -0.56
N PRO A 80 -13.53 -36.46 -0.03
CA PRO A 80 -14.27 -36.58 1.23
C PRO A 80 -13.58 -35.90 2.41
N ALA A 81 -12.24 -35.96 2.51
CA ALA A 81 -11.52 -35.27 3.58
C ALA A 81 -11.65 -33.75 3.46
N ILE A 82 -11.52 -33.20 2.24
CA ILE A 82 -11.78 -31.75 1.98
C ILE A 82 -13.19 -31.38 2.43
N ASN A 83 -14.21 -32.18 2.07
CA ASN A 83 -15.59 -31.90 2.45
C ASN A 83 -15.77 -31.86 3.98
N GLN A 84 -15.13 -32.78 4.72
CA GLN A 84 -15.14 -32.78 6.19
C GLN A 84 -14.50 -31.51 6.76
N HIS A 85 -13.34 -31.07 6.21
CA HIS A 85 -12.69 -29.84 6.66
C HIS A 85 -13.56 -28.60 6.38
N ILE A 86 -14.13 -28.49 5.18
CA ILE A 86 -15.02 -27.38 4.83
C ILE A 86 -16.23 -27.35 5.76
N LYS A 87 -16.89 -28.51 5.96
CA LYS A 87 -18.02 -28.59 6.87
C LYS A 87 -17.65 -28.13 8.28
N LYS A 88 -16.52 -28.59 8.81
CA LYS A 88 -16.06 -28.19 10.13
C LYS A 88 -15.78 -26.70 10.24
N ILE A 89 -15.16 -26.06 9.22
CA ILE A 89 -14.88 -24.61 9.18
C ILE A 89 -16.19 -23.81 9.26
N ILE A 90 -17.23 -24.26 8.53
CA ILE A 90 -18.55 -23.60 8.56
C ILE A 90 -19.26 -23.86 9.91
N ASP A 91 -19.27 -25.11 10.40
CA ASP A 91 -19.91 -25.47 11.66
C ASP A 91 -19.26 -24.77 12.87
N ASP A 92 -17.94 -24.56 12.83
CA ASP A 92 -17.18 -23.83 13.85
C ASP A 92 -17.35 -22.29 13.71
N ASN A 93 -18.13 -21.78 12.74
CA ASN A 93 -18.31 -20.37 12.40
C ASN A 93 -17.00 -19.61 12.13
N GLU A 94 -15.96 -20.29 11.60
CA GLU A 94 -14.73 -19.61 11.17
C GLU A 94 -14.96 -18.75 9.92
N LEU A 95 -15.86 -19.22 9.03
CA LEU A 95 -16.22 -18.52 7.80
C LEU A 95 -17.73 -18.68 7.52
N GLU A 96 -18.33 -17.61 7.03
CA GLU A 96 -19.72 -17.64 6.56
C GLU A 96 -19.87 -18.32 5.20
N SER A 97 -20.74 -19.28 5.06
CA SER A 97 -20.91 -20.04 3.81
C SER A 97 -21.34 -19.15 2.64
N SER A 98 -22.15 -18.11 2.89
CA SER A 98 -22.61 -17.14 1.89
C SER A 98 -21.47 -16.35 1.26
N SER A 99 -20.41 -16.06 2.02
CA SER A 99 -19.27 -15.24 1.58
C SER A 99 -18.16 -16.04 0.89
N VAL A 100 -18.09 -17.37 1.13
CA VAL A 100 -16.96 -18.20 0.68
C VAL A 100 -17.33 -19.24 -0.37
N ILE A 101 -18.61 -19.38 -0.71
CA ILE A 101 -19.13 -20.38 -1.65
C ILE A 101 -19.84 -19.70 -2.81
N LYS A 102 -19.46 -20.04 -4.03
CA LYS A 102 -20.11 -19.58 -5.27
C LYS A 102 -20.33 -20.75 -6.22
N LYS A 103 -21.46 -20.74 -6.93
CA LYS A 103 -21.76 -21.76 -7.96
C LYS A 103 -21.43 -21.22 -9.34
N TYR A 104 -20.68 -21.98 -10.09
CA TYR A 104 -20.36 -21.67 -11.48
C TYR A 104 -20.87 -22.75 -12.43
N LEU A 105 -21.33 -22.31 -13.58
CA LEU A 105 -21.74 -23.19 -14.66
C LEU A 105 -20.48 -23.65 -15.42
N ILE A 106 -20.18 -24.93 -15.38
CA ILE A 106 -19.02 -25.52 -16.07
C ILE A 106 -19.51 -26.47 -17.16
N THR A 107 -18.97 -26.34 -18.36
CA THR A 107 -19.20 -27.30 -19.45
C THR A 107 -18.22 -28.47 -19.30
N ALA A 108 -18.74 -29.66 -19.02
CA ALA A 108 -17.91 -30.86 -18.88
C ALA A 108 -17.52 -31.44 -20.27
N ALA A 109 -16.60 -32.42 -20.26
CA ALA A 109 -16.09 -33.06 -21.46
C ALA A 109 -17.21 -33.74 -22.33
N ASP A 110 -18.37 -34.03 -21.73
CA ASP A 110 -19.54 -34.57 -22.39
C ASP A 110 -20.41 -33.47 -23.08
N GLY A 111 -19.97 -32.20 -23.03
CA GLY A 111 -20.68 -31.06 -23.59
C GLY A 111 -21.85 -30.54 -22.74
N LYS A 112 -22.15 -31.16 -21.59
CA LYS A 112 -23.21 -30.72 -20.70
C LYS A 112 -22.72 -29.70 -19.68
N GLN A 113 -23.63 -28.84 -19.26
CA GLN A 113 -23.35 -27.80 -18.27
C GLN A 113 -23.75 -28.26 -16.86
N TYR A 114 -22.87 -28.12 -15.92
CA TYR A 114 -23.08 -28.48 -14.51
C TYR A 114 -22.82 -27.30 -13.58
N ASN A 115 -23.73 -27.08 -12.64
CA ASN A 115 -23.50 -26.12 -11.56
C ASN A 115 -22.48 -26.72 -10.57
N THR A 116 -21.27 -26.19 -10.59
CA THR A 116 -20.17 -26.68 -9.75
C THR A 116 -19.88 -25.67 -8.63
N ILE A 117 -19.81 -26.18 -7.42
CA ILE A 117 -19.49 -25.38 -6.22
C ILE A 117 -17.99 -25.06 -6.23
N HIS A 118 -17.68 -23.79 -6.03
CA HIS A 118 -16.33 -23.28 -5.85
C HIS A 118 -16.21 -22.58 -4.50
N TYR A 119 -15.01 -22.57 -3.98
CA TYR A 119 -14.62 -22.00 -2.71
C TYR A 119 -13.54 -20.94 -2.94
N ASN A 120 -13.67 -19.80 -2.27
CA ASN A 120 -12.77 -18.67 -2.44
C ASN A 120 -11.43 -18.86 -1.71
N LEU A 121 -10.52 -17.89 -1.86
CA LEU A 121 -9.18 -17.92 -1.26
C LEU A 121 -9.23 -18.07 0.28
N GLN A 122 -10.19 -17.46 0.96
CA GLN A 122 -10.32 -17.59 2.42
C GLN A 122 -10.58 -19.04 2.83
N MET A 123 -11.51 -19.73 2.15
CA MET A 123 -11.76 -21.16 2.39
C MET A 123 -10.54 -22.02 2.03
N ILE A 124 -9.83 -21.71 0.92
CA ILE A 124 -8.61 -22.42 0.52
C ILE A 124 -7.56 -22.35 1.64
N ILE A 125 -7.35 -21.15 2.19
CA ILE A 125 -6.41 -20.91 3.29
C ILE A 125 -6.83 -21.67 4.54
N SER A 126 -8.09 -21.57 4.96
CA SER A 126 -8.62 -22.23 6.17
C SER A 126 -8.49 -23.75 6.10
N VAL A 127 -8.77 -24.35 4.95
CA VAL A 127 -8.53 -25.79 4.71
C VAL A 127 -7.06 -26.15 4.88
N GLY A 128 -6.13 -25.32 4.38
CA GLY A 128 -4.68 -25.54 4.53
C GLY A 128 -4.20 -25.56 5.97
N PHE A 129 -4.87 -24.83 6.86
CA PHE A 129 -4.59 -24.88 8.30
C PHE A 129 -5.18 -26.12 8.98
N LYS A 130 -6.27 -26.70 8.46
CA LYS A 130 -6.92 -27.90 9.05
C LYS A 130 -6.30 -29.22 8.57
N VAL A 131 -5.76 -29.25 7.33
CA VAL A 131 -5.13 -30.46 6.77
C VAL A 131 -3.80 -30.75 7.47
N ASN A 132 -3.55 -32.05 7.76
CA ASN A 132 -2.33 -32.49 8.42
C ASN A 132 -1.51 -33.41 7.51
N ASN A 133 -0.73 -32.82 6.61
CA ASN A 133 0.23 -33.53 5.76
C ASN A 133 1.39 -32.60 5.38
N GLU A 134 2.36 -33.11 4.63
CA GLU A 134 3.58 -32.39 4.24
C GLU A 134 3.29 -31.13 3.41
N ARG A 135 2.36 -31.20 2.44
CA ARG A 135 1.96 -30.03 1.62
C ARG A 135 1.34 -28.93 2.47
N ALA A 136 0.47 -29.29 3.39
CA ALA A 136 -0.14 -28.33 4.32
C ALA A 136 0.91 -27.74 5.29
N VAL A 137 1.93 -28.51 5.68
CA VAL A 137 3.07 -27.98 6.46
C VAL A 137 3.84 -26.92 5.66
N GLN A 138 4.12 -27.17 4.38
CA GLN A 138 4.78 -26.18 3.51
C GLN A 138 3.93 -24.91 3.35
N PHE A 139 2.64 -25.07 3.12
CA PHE A 139 1.70 -23.97 3.07
C PHE A 139 1.73 -23.14 4.37
N ARG A 140 1.64 -23.79 5.53
CA ARG A 140 1.69 -23.08 6.82
C ARG A 140 3.02 -22.36 7.07
N LYS A 141 4.15 -22.94 6.64
CA LYS A 141 5.46 -22.26 6.72
C LYS A 141 5.47 -20.97 5.90
N TRP A 142 4.97 -21.04 4.67
CA TRP A 142 4.84 -19.86 3.81
C TRP A 142 3.89 -18.81 4.39
N ALA A 143 2.69 -19.18 4.83
CA ALA A 143 1.73 -18.27 5.44
C ALA A 143 2.30 -17.61 6.71
N ASN A 144 2.97 -18.38 7.56
CA ASN A 144 3.63 -17.85 8.77
C ASN A 144 4.74 -16.86 8.45
N GLN A 145 5.47 -17.04 7.35
CA GLN A 145 6.49 -16.08 6.93
C GLN A 145 5.87 -14.74 6.56
N ILE A 146 4.77 -14.74 5.79
CA ILE A 146 4.05 -13.52 5.42
C ILE A 146 3.49 -12.82 6.67
N VAL A 147 2.82 -13.57 7.54
CA VAL A 147 2.27 -13.02 8.80
C VAL A 147 3.38 -12.44 9.68
N LYS A 148 4.51 -13.15 9.81
CA LYS A 148 5.67 -12.67 10.57
C LYS A 148 6.21 -11.36 9.97
N GLU A 149 6.38 -11.31 8.66
CA GLU A 149 6.90 -10.13 7.97
C GLU A 149 5.96 -8.94 8.16
N TYR A 150 4.67 -9.14 7.93
CA TYR A 150 3.64 -8.12 8.14
C TYR A 150 3.61 -7.64 9.60
N THR A 151 3.66 -8.56 10.57
CA THR A 151 3.60 -8.21 12.01
C THR A 151 4.82 -7.38 12.45
N ILE A 152 6.00 -7.70 11.93
CA ILE A 152 7.25 -7.01 12.32
C ILE A 152 7.42 -5.70 11.57
N LYS A 153 7.18 -5.68 10.25
CA LYS A 153 7.48 -4.55 9.37
C LYS A 153 6.26 -3.66 9.09
N GLY A 154 5.03 -4.17 9.29
CA GLY A 154 3.79 -3.52 8.89
C GLY A 154 3.43 -3.68 7.42
N PHE A 155 4.22 -4.45 6.66
CA PHE A 155 3.94 -4.79 5.27
C PHE A 155 4.59 -6.13 4.91
N ALA A 156 4.06 -6.79 3.87
CA ALA A 156 4.67 -7.92 3.18
C ALA A 156 4.56 -7.64 1.67
N MET A 157 5.66 -7.79 0.91
CA MET A 157 5.72 -7.50 -0.52
C MET A 157 6.36 -8.65 -1.29
N ASP A 158 5.80 -8.94 -2.45
CA ASP A 158 6.37 -9.85 -3.44
C ASP A 158 7.13 -9.02 -4.49
N ASP A 159 8.38 -8.69 -4.18
CA ASP A 159 9.23 -7.84 -5.02
C ASP A 159 9.42 -8.40 -6.43
N GLU A 160 9.57 -9.71 -6.57
CA GLU A 160 9.79 -10.36 -7.86
C GLU A 160 8.55 -10.22 -8.75
N ARG A 161 7.37 -10.43 -8.18
CA ARG A 161 6.10 -10.26 -8.87
C ARG A 161 5.86 -8.81 -9.28
N LEU A 162 6.14 -7.85 -8.38
CA LEU A 162 5.98 -6.42 -8.67
C LEU A 162 6.94 -5.93 -9.76
N LYS A 163 8.16 -6.50 -9.86
CA LYS A 163 9.15 -6.16 -10.88
C LYS A 163 8.88 -6.81 -12.23
N SER A 164 8.37 -8.04 -12.23
CA SER A 164 8.26 -8.84 -13.46
C SER A 164 7.10 -8.44 -14.37
N GLY A 165 6.12 -7.67 -13.87
CA GLY A 165 4.93 -7.27 -14.63
C GLY A 165 4.12 -8.45 -15.23
N GLY A 166 4.40 -9.67 -14.79
CA GLY A 166 4.14 -10.91 -15.52
C GLY A 166 2.77 -11.56 -15.35
N THR A 167 1.80 -10.95 -14.67
CA THR A 167 0.43 -11.48 -14.59
C THR A 167 -0.60 -10.37 -14.64
N ILE A 168 -1.82 -10.70 -15.07
CA ILE A 168 -3.00 -9.81 -15.19
C ILE A 168 -3.23 -8.93 -13.93
N LEU A 169 -2.64 -9.32 -12.80
CA LEU A 169 -2.82 -8.70 -11.48
C LEU A 169 -1.76 -7.64 -11.12
N THR A 170 -0.74 -7.41 -11.95
CA THR A 170 0.48 -6.72 -11.47
C THR A 170 0.54 -5.23 -11.74
N GLU A 171 0.01 -4.77 -12.85
CA GLU A 171 0.18 -3.36 -13.26
C GLU A 171 -0.63 -2.41 -12.35
N GLN A 172 -1.88 -2.78 -12.08
CA GLN A 172 -2.78 -2.01 -11.20
C GLN A 172 -2.25 -1.97 -9.75
N TYR A 173 -1.79 -3.10 -9.21
CA TYR A 173 -1.28 -3.16 -7.84
C TYR A 173 0.07 -2.46 -7.65
N PHE A 174 0.89 -2.36 -8.71
CA PHE A 174 2.12 -1.58 -8.66
C PHE A 174 1.81 -0.08 -8.49
N GLU A 175 0.87 0.47 -9.26
CA GLU A 175 0.45 1.86 -9.13
C GLU A 175 -0.23 2.13 -7.77
N GLU A 176 -1.07 1.20 -7.29
CA GLU A 176 -1.66 1.28 -5.95
C GLU A 176 -0.57 1.34 -4.86
N GLN A 177 0.44 0.49 -4.95
CA GLN A 177 1.54 0.49 -4.00
C GLN A 177 2.36 1.78 -4.04
N LEU A 178 2.64 2.31 -5.24
CA LEU A 178 3.29 3.61 -5.38
C LEU A 178 2.47 4.74 -4.76
N GLN A 179 1.17 4.73 -4.98
CA GLN A 179 0.26 5.72 -4.40
C GLN A 179 0.28 5.63 -2.87
N ARG A 180 0.19 4.44 -2.31
CA ARG A 180 0.24 4.19 -0.87
C ARG A 180 1.55 4.66 -0.23
N VAL A 181 2.69 4.42 -0.89
CA VAL A 181 3.99 4.94 -0.43
C VAL A 181 4.00 6.47 -0.44
N ARG A 182 3.47 7.12 -1.49
CA ARG A 182 3.37 8.59 -1.58
C ARG A 182 2.50 9.15 -0.45
N GLU A 183 1.37 8.52 -0.15
CA GLU A 183 0.49 8.92 0.96
C GLU A 183 1.17 8.82 2.33
N ILE A 184 1.91 7.73 2.58
CA ILE A 184 2.70 7.57 3.81
C ILE A 184 3.75 8.67 3.93
N ARG A 185 4.47 9.00 2.84
CA ARG A 185 5.47 10.07 2.81
C ARG A 185 4.86 11.45 3.05
N LEU A 186 3.64 11.68 2.56
CA LEU A 186 2.92 12.94 2.73
C LEU A 186 2.22 13.08 4.10
N SER A 187 2.17 12.02 4.92
CA SER A 187 1.63 12.17 6.27
C SER A 187 2.42 13.28 7.00
N GLU A 188 1.71 14.21 7.65
CA GLU A 188 2.35 15.41 8.23
C GLU A 188 3.57 15.07 9.07
N ARG A 189 3.43 14.11 9.99
CA ARG A 189 4.53 13.71 10.86
C ARG A 189 5.76 13.22 10.08
N LYS A 190 5.57 12.39 9.05
CA LYS A 190 6.67 11.84 8.25
C LYS A 190 7.28 12.89 7.34
N PHE A 191 6.45 13.73 6.74
CA PHE A 191 6.92 14.85 5.91
C PHE A 191 7.78 15.82 6.73
N TYR A 192 7.27 16.31 7.87
CA TYR A 192 8.04 17.21 8.74
C TYR A 192 9.32 16.55 9.28
N GLN A 193 9.26 15.28 9.69
CA GLN A 193 10.43 14.55 10.13
C GLN A 193 11.50 14.52 9.04
N LYS A 194 11.16 14.12 7.82
CA LYS A 194 12.10 14.03 6.70
C LYS A 194 12.66 15.39 6.29
N ILE A 195 11.83 16.41 6.21
CA ILE A 195 12.29 17.77 5.95
C ILE A 195 13.24 18.23 7.06
N THR A 196 12.93 17.97 8.32
CA THR A 196 13.81 18.32 9.45
C THR A 196 15.16 17.59 9.35
N ASP A 197 15.15 16.28 9.08
CA ASP A 197 16.37 15.48 8.93
C ASP A 197 17.27 16.01 7.80
N ILE A 198 16.68 16.38 6.67
CA ILE A 198 17.41 16.95 5.53
C ILE A 198 18.00 18.31 5.88
N TYR A 199 17.18 19.21 6.46
CA TYR A 199 17.64 20.56 6.78
C TYR A 199 18.55 20.63 8.00
N ALA A 200 18.53 19.62 8.88
CA ALA A 200 19.52 19.49 9.95
C ALA A 200 20.95 19.31 9.42
N THR A 201 21.11 19.00 8.11
CA THR A 201 22.42 19.01 7.44
C THR A 201 22.90 20.41 7.03
N ALA A 202 22.05 21.45 7.13
CA ALA A 202 22.45 22.82 6.83
C ALA A 202 23.44 23.35 7.89
N ILE A 203 24.41 24.15 7.43
CA ILE A 203 25.51 24.68 8.25
C ILE A 203 24.97 25.63 9.34
N ASP A 204 23.90 26.35 9.02
CA ASP A 204 23.27 27.38 9.86
C ASP A 204 21.95 26.89 10.50
N TYR A 205 21.74 25.57 10.56
CA TYR A 205 20.54 25.02 11.16
C TYR A 205 20.54 25.18 12.69
N ASP A 206 19.47 25.79 13.22
CA ASP A 206 19.15 25.84 14.65
C ASP A 206 17.67 25.47 14.85
N VAL A 207 17.42 24.36 15.54
CA VAL A 207 16.06 23.84 15.79
C VAL A 207 15.18 24.84 16.56
N ASN A 208 15.79 25.69 17.40
CA ASN A 208 15.09 26.65 18.25
C ASN A 208 14.87 28.01 17.56
N ALA A 209 15.58 28.28 16.48
CA ALA A 209 15.49 29.55 15.79
C ALA A 209 14.08 29.78 15.18
N SER A 210 13.55 30.98 15.38
CA SER A 210 12.27 31.38 14.75
C SER A 210 12.36 31.35 13.21
N ALA A 211 13.57 31.54 12.68
CA ALA A 211 13.86 31.44 11.24
C ALA A 211 13.62 30.02 10.71
N THR A 212 14.04 29.00 11.43
CA THR A 212 13.81 27.59 11.06
C THR A 212 12.33 27.25 11.03
N LYS A 213 11.54 27.67 12.01
CA LYS A 213 10.07 27.47 12.03
C LYS A 213 9.39 28.15 10.84
N ARG A 214 9.78 29.39 10.53
CA ARG A 214 9.28 30.14 9.36
C ARG A 214 9.66 29.45 8.06
N PHE A 215 10.86 28.89 7.98
CA PHE A 215 11.31 28.18 6.79
C PHE A 215 10.43 26.98 6.45
N PHE A 216 10.07 26.15 7.44
CA PHE A 216 9.14 25.01 7.21
C PHE A 216 7.78 25.46 6.68
N ALA A 217 7.20 26.53 7.25
CA ALA A 217 5.96 27.11 6.74
C ALA A 217 6.12 27.63 5.30
N THR A 218 7.28 28.23 4.98
CA THR A 218 7.61 28.68 3.62
C THR A 218 7.67 27.52 2.63
N VAL A 219 8.34 26.43 2.97
CA VAL A 219 8.41 25.22 2.13
C VAL A 219 7.02 24.68 1.84
N GLN A 220 6.20 24.53 2.88
CA GLN A 220 4.83 24.06 2.72
C GLN A 220 4.00 25.00 1.81
N ASN A 221 4.06 26.28 2.04
CA ASN A 221 3.33 27.28 1.24
C ASN A 221 3.78 27.28 -0.22
N LYS A 222 5.08 27.17 -0.50
CA LYS A 222 5.61 27.10 -1.88
C LYS A 222 5.12 25.86 -2.62
N LEU A 223 5.07 24.71 -1.93
CA LEU A 223 4.57 23.46 -2.50
C LEU A 223 3.06 23.52 -2.79
N HIS A 224 2.26 24.09 -1.90
CA HIS A 224 0.84 24.33 -2.13
C HIS A 224 0.62 25.29 -3.30
N TRP A 225 1.32 26.42 -3.29
CA TRP A 225 1.24 27.43 -4.35
C TRP A 225 1.53 26.84 -5.73
N ALA A 226 2.58 26.03 -5.83
CA ALA A 226 2.96 25.36 -7.07
C ALA A 226 1.87 24.45 -7.66
N ILE A 227 0.90 24.00 -6.85
CA ILE A 227 -0.16 23.10 -7.29
C ILE A 227 -1.42 23.87 -7.72
N HIS A 228 -1.86 24.85 -6.94
CA HIS A 228 -3.16 25.47 -7.12
C HIS A 228 -3.16 27.00 -6.94
N GLY A 229 -2.01 27.64 -6.88
CA GLY A 229 -1.89 29.11 -6.81
C GLY A 229 -2.36 29.71 -5.49
N GLN A 230 -2.41 28.94 -4.40
CA GLN A 230 -2.78 29.39 -3.07
C GLN A 230 -1.80 28.82 -2.03
N THR A 231 -1.50 29.60 -1.00
CA THR A 231 -0.80 29.08 0.18
C THR A 231 -1.71 28.17 1.02
N ALA A 232 -1.15 27.38 1.92
CA ALA A 232 -1.94 26.53 2.79
C ALA A 232 -3.00 27.32 3.61
N PRO A 233 -2.68 28.49 4.22
CA PRO A 233 -3.69 29.32 4.86
C PRO A 233 -4.77 29.86 3.89
N GLU A 234 -4.41 30.23 2.69
CA GLU A 234 -5.37 30.71 1.69
C GLU A 234 -6.35 29.61 1.26
N VAL A 235 -5.91 28.38 1.10
CA VAL A 235 -6.78 27.22 0.84
C VAL A 235 -7.83 27.08 1.94
N ILE A 236 -7.40 27.05 3.20
CA ILE A 236 -8.31 26.97 4.34
C ILE A 236 -9.30 28.13 4.32
N TYR A 237 -8.80 29.36 4.19
CA TYR A 237 -9.62 30.55 4.25
C TYR A 237 -10.68 30.63 3.13
N THR A 238 -10.35 30.16 1.93
CA THR A 238 -11.25 30.23 0.78
C THR A 238 -12.23 29.06 0.71
N ARG A 239 -11.82 27.88 1.18
CA ARG A 239 -12.61 26.65 1.01
C ARG A 239 -13.44 26.27 2.22
N ALA A 240 -13.05 26.65 3.44
CA ALA A 240 -13.84 26.42 4.66
C ALA A 240 -15.12 27.25 4.63
N ARG A 241 -16.27 26.62 4.48
CA ARG A 241 -17.61 27.25 4.42
C ARG A 241 -18.62 26.31 5.06
N ALA A 242 -19.34 26.78 6.06
CA ALA A 242 -20.35 25.99 6.78
C ALA A 242 -21.52 25.53 5.88
N GLU A 243 -21.81 26.25 4.79
CA GLU A 243 -22.90 25.92 3.87
C GLU A 243 -22.54 24.78 2.89
N LYS A 244 -21.27 24.47 2.75
CA LYS A 244 -20.82 23.39 1.86
C LYS A 244 -20.95 22.04 2.54
N GLU A 245 -21.17 21.02 1.73
CA GLU A 245 -21.08 19.64 2.18
C GLU A 245 -19.73 19.41 2.86
N HIS A 246 -19.74 18.73 4.01
CA HIS A 246 -18.56 18.53 4.85
C HIS A 246 -17.75 19.81 5.10
N MET A 247 -18.42 20.98 5.11
CA MET A 247 -17.79 22.29 5.32
C MET A 247 -16.71 22.61 4.27
N GLY A 248 -16.73 21.92 3.12
CA GLY A 248 -15.76 22.00 2.03
C GLY A 248 -14.53 21.11 2.20
N LEU A 249 -14.47 20.27 3.24
CA LEU A 249 -13.45 19.24 3.37
C LEU A 249 -13.72 18.08 2.41
N THR A 250 -12.65 17.56 1.82
CA THR A 250 -12.67 16.34 1.00
C THR A 250 -12.26 15.09 1.80
N THR A 251 -11.54 15.30 2.92
CA THR A 251 -11.16 14.25 3.87
C THR A 251 -11.01 14.82 5.28
N TRP A 252 -11.13 13.96 6.30
CA TRP A 252 -10.86 14.24 7.71
C TRP A 252 -10.49 12.96 8.43
N LYS A 253 -10.11 13.04 9.71
CA LYS A 253 -9.56 11.89 10.45
C LYS A 253 -10.46 10.65 10.40
N ASP A 254 -11.76 10.84 10.58
CA ASP A 254 -12.74 9.75 10.69
C ASP A 254 -13.64 9.65 9.43
N ALA A 255 -13.16 10.16 8.28
CA ALA A 255 -13.88 10.12 7.00
C ALA A 255 -14.05 8.65 6.51
N PRO A 256 -15.11 8.36 5.74
CA PRO A 256 -16.20 9.27 5.32
C PRO A 256 -17.36 9.35 6.33
N LEU A 257 -17.50 8.40 7.25
CA LEU A 257 -18.68 8.23 8.10
C LEU A 257 -18.60 8.97 9.43
N GLY A 258 -17.40 9.24 9.93
CA GLY A 258 -17.21 9.90 11.22
C GLY A 258 -17.38 11.40 11.17
N LYS A 259 -17.61 12.02 12.34
CA LYS A 259 -17.76 13.48 12.46
C LYS A 259 -16.45 14.22 12.19
N ILE A 260 -16.55 15.35 11.48
CA ILE A 260 -15.47 16.33 11.37
C ILE A 260 -15.20 16.92 12.76
N GLN A 261 -13.93 16.99 13.11
CA GLN A 261 -13.45 17.52 14.39
C GLN A 261 -12.80 18.90 14.20
N LYS A 262 -12.73 19.68 15.26
CA LYS A 262 -12.16 21.04 15.24
C LYS A 262 -10.70 21.06 14.74
N PHE A 263 -9.91 20.04 14.98
CA PHE A 263 -8.54 19.97 14.48
C PHE A 263 -8.47 19.71 12.97
N ASP A 264 -9.45 19.01 12.38
CA ASP A 264 -9.47 18.71 10.95
C ASP A 264 -9.56 19.95 10.08
N VAL A 265 -10.32 20.96 10.55
CA VAL A 265 -10.62 22.16 9.75
C VAL A 265 -9.45 23.13 9.60
N SER A 266 -8.40 22.95 10.39
CA SER A 266 -7.16 23.74 10.30
C SER A 266 -6.08 23.10 9.43
N ILE A 267 -6.38 22.01 8.74
CA ILE A 267 -5.42 21.26 7.92
C ILE A 267 -5.72 21.49 6.44
N ALA A 268 -4.85 22.24 5.75
CA ALA A 268 -5.06 22.64 4.35
C ALA A 268 -5.27 21.47 3.38
N LYS A 269 -4.54 20.37 3.56
CA LYS A 269 -4.66 19.19 2.70
C LYS A 269 -6.06 18.56 2.73
N ASN A 270 -6.79 18.73 3.81
CA ASN A 270 -8.14 18.21 3.97
C ASN A 270 -9.17 18.88 3.03
N TYR A 271 -8.81 19.99 2.42
CA TYR A 271 -9.64 20.74 1.47
C TYR A 271 -9.22 20.55 0.00
N LEU A 272 -8.18 19.73 -0.26
CA LEU A 272 -7.69 19.50 -1.61
C LEU A 272 -8.56 18.47 -2.33
N SER A 273 -8.84 18.69 -3.60
CA SER A 273 -9.43 17.64 -4.44
C SER A 273 -8.46 16.47 -4.59
N GLU A 274 -8.96 15.31 -4.99
CA GLU A 274 -8.14 14.13 -5.27
C GLU A 274 -7.02 14.42 -6.29
N PHE A 275 -7.34 15.18 -7.33
CA PHE A 275 -6.37 15.60 -8.34
C PHE A 275 -5.26 16.48 -7.75
N GLU A 276 -5.63 17.52 -6.98
CA GLU A 276 -4.65 18.41 -6.31
C GLU A 276 -3.80 17.65 -5.32
N MET A 277 -4.41 16.74 -4.55
CA MET A 277 -3.71 15.88 -3.60
C MET A 277 -2.70 14.99 -4.32
N GLY A 278 -3.09 14.31 -5.41
CA GLY A 278 -2.21 13.48 -6.21
C GLY A 278 -1.03 14.27 -6.80
N GLN A 279 -1.24 15.50 -7.24
CA GLN A 279 -0.17 16.37 -7.71
C GLN A 279 0.78 16.77 -6.58
N LEU A 280 0.24 17.15 -5.41
CA LEU A 280 1.05 17.52 -4.24
C LEU A 280 1.91 16.33 -3.79
N GLN A 281 1.36 15.14 -3.73
CA GLN A 281 2.07 13.91 -3.38
C GLN A 281 3.26 13.64 -4.32
N ARG A 282 3.07 13.77 -5.63
CA ARG A 282 4.14 13.58 -6.61
C ARG A 282 5.23 14.64 -6.48
N LEU A 283 4.83 15.91 -6.34
CA LEU A 283 5.77 17.02 -6.20
C LEU A 283 6.61 16.89 -4.94
N VAL A 284 5.97 16.60 -3.80
CA VAL A 284 6.65 16.37 -2.51
C VAL A 284 7.60 15.19 -2.59
N SER A 285 7.17 14.05 -3.14
CA SER A 285 8.02 12.86 -3.25
C SER A 285 9.26 13.13 -4.10
N ALA A 286 9.10 13.79 -5.24
CA ALA A 286 10.22 14.14 -6.12
C ALA A 286 11.20 15.11 -5.44
N TYR A 287 10.69 16.11 -4.73
CA TYR A 287 11.53 17.04 -3.97
C TYR A 287 12.31 16.34 -2.85
N LEU A 288 11.66 15.47 -2.09
CA LEU A 288 12.32 14.71 -1.02
C LEU A 288 13.43 13.80 -1.55
N ASP A 289 13.23 13.14 -2.70
CA ASP A 289 14.24 12.29 -3.32
C ASP A 289 15.48 13.10 -3.73
N ILE A 290 15.29 14.29 -4.33
CA ILE A 290 16.40 15.20 -4.68
C ILE A 290 17.10 15.72 -3.41
N ALA A 291 16.34 16.08 -2.40
CA ALA A 291 16.90 16.62 -1.17
C ALA A 291 17.67 15.55 -0.37
N GLU A 292 17.20 14.30 -0.34
CA GLU A 292 17.90 13.17 0.26
C GLU A 292 19.23 12.89 -0.47
N ASP A 293 19.25 12.92 -1.81
CA ASP A 293 20.51 12.76 -2.59
C ASP A 293 21.52 13.86 -2.24
N MET A 294 21.06 15.12 -2.17
CA MET A 294 21.93 16.24 -1.80
C MET A 294 22.50 16.09 -0.39
N ALA A 295 21.68 15.69 0.58
CA ALA A 295 22.11 15.44 1.94
C ALA A 295 23.11 14.27 2.03
N PHE A 296 22.86 13.19 1.29
CA PHE A 296 23.76 12.03 1.22
C PHE A 296 25.14 12.38 0.64
N ARG A 297 25.18 13.28 -0.34
CA ARG A 297 26.44 13.76 -0.94
C ARG A 297 27.22 14.72 -0.05
N HIS A 298 26.73 15.03 1.15
CA HIS A 298 27.36 15.95 2.10
C HIS A 298 27.77 17.31 1.51
N ILE A 299 26.96 17.83 0.59
CA ILE A 299 27.20 19.14 0.00
C ILE A 299 26.89 20.20 1.05
N PRO A 300 27.86 21.02 1.48
CA PRO A 300 27.60 22.07 2.47
C PRO A 300 26.56 23.05 1.92
N MET A 301 25.49 23.27 2.64
CA MET A 301 24.40 24.18 2.27
C MET A 301 23.89 24.93 3.49
N THR A 302 23.50 26.18 3.25
CA THR A 302 22.74 26.99 4.21
C THR A 302 21.24 26.76 4.03
N MET A 303 20.43 27.25 4.98
CA MET A 303 18.97 27.23 4.85
C MET A 303 18.50 28.04 3.62
N LEU A 304 19.18 29.11 3.25
CA LEU A 304 18.92 29.88 2.03
C LEU A 304 19.25 29.08 0.76
N ASP A 305 20.31 28.28 0.77
CA ASP A 305 20.62 27.41 -0.39
C ASP A 305 19.53 26.35 -0.59
N TRP A 306 18.98 25.81 0.48
CA TRP A 306 17.86 24.88 0.43
C TRP A 306 16.61 25.53 -0.16
N GLU A 307 16.29 26.77 0.24
CA GLU A 307 15.17 27.52 -0.34
C GLU A 307 15.38 27.80 -1.83
N ALA A 308 16.57 28.23 -2.23
CA ALA A 308 16.93 28.47 -3.62
C ALA A 308 16.82 27.19 -4.48
N ARG A 309 17.16 26.04 -3.91
CA ARG A 309 17.00 24.74 -4.59
C ARG A 309 15.54 24.34 -4.74
N LEU A 310 14.72 24.54 -3.72
CA LEU A 310 13.28 24.32 -3.82
C LEU A 310 12.66 25.17 -4.92
N ASN A 311 13.03 26.45 -5.00
CA ASN A 311 12.53 27.34 -6.05
C ASN A 311 12.93 26.83 -7.45
N ARG A 312 14.18 26.46 -7.65
CA ARG A 312 14.67 25.88 -8.92
C ARG A 312 13.97 24.56 -9.26
N PHE A 313 13.73 23.71 -8.27
CA PHE A 313 12.98 22.48 -8.48
C PHE A 313 11.56 22.74 -8.94
N ILE A 314 10.83 23.66 -8.28
CA ILE A 314 9.47 24.05 -8.67
C ILE A 314 9.45 24.59 -10.11
N GLN A 315 10.38 25.50 -10.44
CA GLN A 315 10.53 26.05 -11.81
C GLN A 315 10.85 24.98 -12.85
N ALA A 316 11.69 23.99 -12.51
CA ALA A 316 12.02 22.87 -13.41
C ALA A 316 10.82 21.94 -13.69
N THR A 317 9.74 22.07 -12.93
CA THR A 317 8.46 21.36 -13.18
C THR A 317 7.43 22.25 -13.89
N ASP A 318 7.85 23.36 -14.49
CA ASP A 318 7.01 24.35 -15.18
C ASP A 318 5.89 24.92 -14.29
N ARG A 319 6.18 25.12 -12.99
CA ARG A 319 5.23 25.68 -12.02
C ARG A 319 5.72 27.02 -11.47
N ASP A 320 4.75 27.85 -11.07
CA ASP A 320 5.04 29.15 -10.48
C ASP A 320 5.56 29.01 -9.05
N VAL A 321 6.53 29.85 -8.72
CA VAL A 321 7.11 29.94 -7.37
C VAL A 321 6.45 31.06 -6.58
N LEU A 322 6.02 30.78 -5.37
CA LEU A 322 5.59 31.79 -4.42
C LEU A 322 6.74 32.71 -4.07
N MET A 323 6.58 33.99 -4.35
CA MET A 323 7.61 35.03 -4.14
C MET A 323 7.42 35.83 -2.85
N ASP A 324 6.25 35.70 -2.21
CA ASP A 324 5.87 36.44 -0.99
C ASP A 324 5.33 35.47 0.09
N ALA A 325 4.80 36.00 1.18
CA ALA A 325 4.25 35.21 2.29
C ALA A 325 2.78 34.73 2.07
N GLY A 326 2.17 35.10 0.93
CA GLY A 326 0.73 34.97 0.71
C GLY A 326 -0.10 36.08 1.36
N LYS A 327 -1.41 36.10 1.07
CA LYS A 327 -2.33 37.18 1.50
C LYS A 327 -3.02 36.89 2.84
N VAL A 328 -3.00 35.63 3.29
CA VAL A 328 -3.69 35.17 4.51
C VAL A 328 -2.67 34.52 5.44
N THR A 329 -2.68 34.95 6.71
CA THR A 329 -1.83 34.32 7.72
C THR A 329 -2.47 33.03 8.27
N ALA A 330 -1.65 32.17 8.89
CA ALA A 330 -2.14 30.94 9.49
C ALA A 330 -3.17 31.18 10.60
N GLU A 331 -2.99 32.26 11.38
CA GLU A 331 -3.89 32.64 12.47
C GLU A 331 -5.26 33.08 11.92
N ILE A 332 -5.28 33.90 10.87
CA ILE A 332 -6.53 34.35 10.22
C ILE A 332 -7.25 33.15 9.60
N ALA A 333 -6.54 32.27 8.90
CA ALA A 333 -7.13 31.10 8.29
C ALA A 333 -7.73 30.14 9.34
N LYS A 334 -7.00 29.90 10.43
CA LYS A 334 -7.44 29.06 11.54
C LYS A 334 -8.69 29.64 12.21
N ALA A 335 -8.66 30.92 12.56
CA ALA A 335 -9.80 31.57 13.21
C ALA A 335 -11.06 31.55 12.31
N HIS A 336 -10.89 31.76 11.00
CA HIS A 336 -11.96 31.61 10.03
C HIS A 336 -12.55 30.21 10.00
N ALA A 337 -11.68 29.18 9.84
CA ALA A 337 -12.11 27.78 9.77
C ALA A 337 -12.81 27.31 11.07
N GLU A 338 -12.30 27.71 12.22
CA GLU A 338 -12.92 27.40 13.52
C GLU A 338 -14.29 28.08 13.66
N ASN A 339 -14.46 29.32 13.18
CA ASN A 339 -15.77 30.01 13.18
C ASN A 339 -16.75 29.30 12.24
N GLU A 340 -16.33 28.90 11.04
CA GLU A 340 -17.17 28.14 10.12
C GLU A 340 -17.53 26.76 10.70
N PHE A 341 -16.60 26.13 11.41
CA PHE A 341 -16.85 24.85 12.09
C PHE A 341 -17.92 24.97 13.18
N GLU A 342 -17.92 26.03 14.00
CA GLU A 342 -18.95 26.20 15.04
C GLU A 342 -20.34 26.31 14.44
N LYS A 343 -20.50 26.90 13.25
CA LYS A 343 -21.75 26.93 12.50
C LYS A 343 -22.10 25.55 11.93
N TYR A 344 -21.12 24.88 11.32
CA TYR A 344 -21.30 23.56 10.69
C TYR A 344 -21.59 22.47 11.71
N ARG A 345 -21.00 22.53 12.90
CA ARG A 345 -21.22 21.56 13.97
C ARG A 345 -22.71 21.39 14.30
N ILE A 346 -23.49 22.49 14.30
CA ILE A 346 -24.94 22.45 14.55
C ILE A 346 -25.65 21.63 13.45
N ILE A 347 -25.21 21.79 12.20
CA ILE A 347 -25.76 21.06 11.05
C ILE A 347 -25.36 19.58 11.16
N GLN A 348 -24.08 19.33 11.40
CA GLN A 348 -23.50 17.99 11.53
C GLN A 348 -24.19 17.19 12.66
N ASP A 349 -24.41 17.80 13.83
CA ASP A 349 -25.05 17.13 14.97
C ASP A 349 -26.53 16.77 14.69
N ARG A 350 -27.18 17.48 13.79
CA ARG A 350 -28.55 17.13 13.33
C ARG A 350 -28.58 16.01 12.28
N LEU A 351 -27.54 15.92 11.47
CA LEU A 351 -27.45 14.94 10.38
C LEU A 351 -26.79 13.63 10.80
N PHE A 352 -26.05 13.64 11.90
CA PHE A 352 -25.32 12.47 12.36
C PHE A 352 -26.24 11.49 13.07
N GLN A 353 -26.45 10.32 12.47
CA GLN A 353 -27.03 9.17 13.13
C GLN A 353 -25.93 8.41 13.85
N SER A 354 -26.10 8.13 15.14
CA SER A 354 -25.17 7.28 15.89
C SER A 354 -25.36 5.81 15.47
N ASP A 355 -24.34 4.97 15.71
CA ASP A 355 -24.46 3.53 15.51
C ASP A 355 -25.66 2.95 16.27
N PHE A 356 -26.02 3.54 17.41
CA PHE A 356 -27.19 3.18 18.20
C PHE A 356 -28.50 3.54 17.48
N ASP A 357 -28.58 4.72 16.85
CA ASP A 357 -29.77 5.13 16.09
C ASP A 357 -29.97 4.23 14.86
N MET A 358 -28.88 3.89 14.15
CA MET A 358 -28.92 2.97 13.01
C MET A 358 -29.36 1.57 13.44
N LEU A 359 -28.92 1.08 14.61
CA LEU A 359 -29.35 -0.20 15.15
C LEU A 359 -30.86 -0.21 15.48
N ILE A 360 -31.38 0.86 16.05
CA ILE A 360 -32.82 0.97 16.37
C ILE A 360 -33.67 1.07 15.10
N GLU A 361 -33.20 1.77 14.06
CA GLU A 361 -33.90 1.84 12.77
C GLU A 361 -33.92 0.46 12.09
N GLY A 362 -32.81 -0.27 12.07
CA GLY A 362 -32.76 -1.63 11.54
C GLY A 362 -33.69 -2.62 12.24
N ILE A 363 -33.90 -2.49 13.54
CA ILE A 363 -34.87 -3.31 14.29
C ILE A 363 -36.32 -2.97 13.94
N LYS A 364 -36.63 -1.71 13.62
CA LYS A 364 -37.99 -1.27 13.23
C LYS A 364 -38.39 -1.69 11.82
N ASP A 365 -37.42 -1.90 10.93
CA ASP A 365 -37.67 -2.36 9.56
C ASP A 365 -37.85 -3.89 9.49
N GLU A 366 -37.55 -4.61 10.56
CA GLU A 366 -37.78 -6.08 10.69
C GLU A 366 -39.12 -6.46 11.40
N GLU A 367 -39.87 -5.50 11.93
CA GLU A 367 -41.24 -5.68 12.46
C GLU A 367 -42.30 -5.32 11.40
#